data_006e2800dcd2c20ca05dd44e41e44cfd
#
_entry.id   006e2800dcd2c20ca05dd44e41e44cfd
#
_cell.length_a   1.000
_cell.length_b   1.000
_cell.length_c   1.000
_cell.angle_alpha   90.00
_cell.angle_beta   90.00
_cell.angle_gamma   90.00
#
_symmetry.space_group_name_H-M   'P 1'
#
loop_
_entity.id
_entity.type
_entity.pdbx_description
1 polymer ?
#
loop_
_entity_poly.entity_id
_entity_poly.type
_entity_poly.pdbx_seq_one_letter_code
_entity_poly.pdbx_strand_id
1 'polypeptide(L)'
;MTEPTQESMQTYSREQIEQVVGLDATALGTIRDAFIALGQGKVVQPPILSMAIEEANGEVDVKTAHIQGLKHFAIKISPGFFNNPARGLPSLNGLMVVFSAETGLAKALLDDGGYLTAIRTALAGAVAAEALSRPDSKRVALIGAGEQASLQLEALRLVRDIESVDVWARDKERGERFARDTEQRLGLTVRSHDSLHAVCQNADIIITATPSHTPLLEYSMLPEGVHVTAMGSDSPEKRELEADVLTDCDYFVCDSRAQSEINGELKGLDEDQAKACEVYELGKLLADGRRLRDGDQNSGEQAETATDTLITVADLTGTGVQDTAIASLALARLAQR
;
A
#
# COMPACT_ATOMS: atom_id res chain seq x y z
N MET A 1 -5.96 -50.17 -2.76
CA MET A 1 -6.17 -48.75 -2.39
C MET A 1 -4.79 -48.20 -2.17
N THR A 2 -4.29 -47.40 -3.11
CA THR A 2 -3.04 -46.68 -2.94
C THR A 2 -3.27 -45.58 -1.91
N GLU A 3 -2.49 -45.58 -0.83
CA GLU A 3 -2.51 -44.48 0.14
C GLU A 3 -2.29 -43.16 -0.62
N PRO A 4 -3.09 -42.13 -0.32
CA PRO A 4 -2.85 -40.84 -0.91
C PRO A 4 -1.46 -40.36 -0.44
N THR A 5 -0.52 -40.24 -1.37
CA THR A 5 0.79 -39.60 -1.12
C THR A 5 0.52 -38.18 -0.64
N GLN A 6 0.69 -37.99 0.66
CA GLN A 6 0.59 -36.65 1.26
C GLN A 6 1.75 -35.83 0.68
N GLU A 7 1.44 -34.94 -0.27
CA GLU A 7 2.44 -33.97 -0.76
C GLU A 7 2.98 -33.21 0.44
N SER A 8 4.28 -33.29 0.68
CA SER A 8 4.92 -32.56 1.76
C SER A 8 4.88 -31.06 1.45
N MET A 9 4.63 -30.23 2.48
CA MET A 9 4.73 -28.78 2.38
C MET A 9 6.11 -28.38 1.85
N GLN A 10 6.17 -27.58 0.81
CA GLN A 10 7.41 -27.05 0.25
C GLN A 10 7.83 -25.75 0.95
N THR A 11 9.12 -25.54 1.14
CA THR A 11 9.66 -24.29 1.69
C THR A 11 10.44 -23.56 0.59
N TYR A 12 10.16 -22.27 0.42
CA TYR A 12 10.83 -21.42 -0.55
C TYR A 12 11.53 -20.26 0.18
N SER A 13 12.82 -20.07 -0.13
CA SER A 13 13.60 -18.97 0.43
C SER A 13 13.26 -17.63 -0.26
N ARG A 14 13.68 -16.53 0.38
CA ARG A 14 13.57 -15.18 -0.17
C ARG A 14 14.17 -15.07 -1.57
N GLU A 15 15.37 -15.62 -1.80
CA GLU A 15 16.05 -15.56 -3.10
C GLU A 15 15.27 -16.26 -4.20
N GLN A 16 14.62 -17.40 -3.90
CA GLN A 16 13.78 -18.11 -4.85
C GLN A 16 12.53 -17.30 -5.21
N ILE A 17 11.94 -16.61 -4.22
CA ILE A 17 10.73 -15.79 -4.38
C ILE A 17 11.05 -14.52 -5.17
N GLU A 18 12.15 -13.82 -4.86
CA GLU A 18 12.62 -12.62 -5.57
C GLU A 18 12.88 -12.88 -7.07
N GLN A 19 13.28 -14.09 -7.42
CA GLN A 19 13.49 -14.46 -8.82
C GLN A 19 12.19 -14.63 -9.63
N VAL A 20 11.04 -14.75 -8.97
CA VAL A 20 9.76 -15.01 -9.65
C VAL A 20 8.71 -13.91 -9.42
N VAL A 21 8.81 -13.14 -8.35
CA VAL A 21 7.88 -12.05 -8.04
C VAL A 21 8.64 -10.74 -7.91
N GLY A 22 8.17 -9.70 -8.57
CA GLY A 22 8.69 -8.34 -8.47
C GLY A 22 7.59 -7.33 -8.80
N LEU A 23 8.00 -6.09 -8.99
CA LEU A 23 7.12 -5.01 -9.45
C LEU A 23 6.91 -5.13 -10.96
N ASP A 24 5.92 -5.90 -11.38
CA ASP A 24 5.58 -6.10 -12.79
C ASP A 24 4.06 -5.97 -13.04
N ALA A 25 3.68 -5.86 -14.32
CA ALA A 25 2.28 -5.66 -14.72
C ALA A 25 1.36 -6.82 -14.29
N THR A 26 1.86 -8.05 -14.23
CA THR A 26 1.05 -9.21 -13.77
C THR A 26 0.80 -9.12 -12.28
N ALA A 27 1.82 -8.80 -11.49
CA ALA A 27 1.68 -8.63 -10.05
C ALA A 27 0.76 -7.43 -9.73
N LEU A 28 0.87 -6.31 -10.47
CA LEU A 28 -0.04 -5.18 -10.37
C LEU A 28 -1.49 -5.58 -10.66
N GLY A 29 -1.72 -6.32 -11.75
CA GLY A 29 -3.03 -6.86 -12.09
C GLY A 29 -3.59 -7.77 -10.99
N THR A 30 -2.75 -8.64 -10.42
CA THR A 30 -3.13 -9.55 -9.33
C THR A 30 -3.61 -8.78 -8.09
N ILE A 31 -2.95 -7.69 -7.70
CA ILE A 31 -3.37 -6.85 -6.57
C ILE A 31 -4.65 -6.06 -6.91
N ARG A 32 -4.78 -5.56 -8.14
CA ARG A 32 -6.03 -4.90 -8.61
C ARG A 32 -7.21 -5.87 -8.55
N ASP A 33 -7.07 -7.09 -9.05
CA ASP A 33 -8.11 -8.11 -9.03
C ASP A 33 -8.50 -8.50 -7.60
N ALA A 34 -7.55 -8.51 -6.66
CA ALA A 34 -7.81 -8.73 -5.25
C ALA A 34 -8.69 -7.64 -4.64
N PHE A 35 -8.42 -6.36 -4.94
CA PHE A 35 -9.28 -5.25 -4.53
C PHE A 35 -10.67 -5.34 -5.16
N ILE A 36 -10.76 -5.68 -6.46
CA ILE A 36 -12.05 -5.88 -7.14
C ILE A 36 -12.85 -6.99 -6.46
N ALA A 37 -12.22 -8.12 -6.15
CA ALA A 37 -12.87 -9.22 -5.45
C ALA A 37 -13.38 -8.81 -4.06
N LEU A 38 -12.60 -7.99 -3.33
CA LEU A 38 -12.99 -7.42 -2.05
C LEU A 38 -14.23 -6.53 -2.21
N GLY A 39 -14.22 -5.61 -3.18
CA GLY A 39 -15.35 -4.72 -3.48
C GLY A 39 -16.62 -5.44 -3.92
N GLN A 40 -16.49 -6.58 -4.59
CA GLN A 40 -17.58 -7.45 -5.00
C GLN A 40 -18.14 -8.33 -3.87
N GLY A 41 -17.60 -8.26 -2.65
CA GLY A 41 -18.00 -9.13 -1.54
C GLY A 41 -17.61 -10.60 -1.71
N LYS A 42 -16.63 -10.90 -2.57
CA LYS A 42 -16.14 -12.27 -2.83
C LYS A 42 -14.98 -12.68 -1.93
N VAL A 43 -14.75 -11.94 -0.85
CA VAL A 43 -13.64 -12.16 0.08
C VAL A 43 -14.16 -12.40 1.48
N VAL A 44 -13.63 -13.42 2.14
CA VAL A 44 -13.76 -13.60 3.59
C VAL A 44 -12.45 -13.17 4.22
N GLN A 45 -12.48 -12.07 4.97
CA GLN A 45 -11.32 -11.52 5.65
C GLN A 45 -11.65 -11.29 7.12
N PRO A 46 -11.04 -12.05 8.05
CA PRO A 46 -11.20 -11.80 9.49
C PRO A 46 -10.45 -10.53 9.91
N PRO A 47 -10.76 -9.98 11.10
CA PRO A 47 -9.95 -8.93 11.70
C PRO A 47 -8.48 -9.34 11.82
N ILE A 48 -7.59 -8.33 11.82
CA ILE A 48 -6.16 -8.54 12.05
C ILE A 48 -5.99 -9.04 13.49
N LEU A 49 -5.19 -10.09 13.67
CA LEU A 49 -4.70 -10.48 14.99
C LEU A 49 -3.39 -9.75 15.21
N SER A 50 -3.38 -8.80 16.15
CA SER A 50 -2.19 -8.05 16.53
C SER A 50 -1.80 -8.40 17.95
N MET A 51 -0.49 -8.54 18.21
CA MET A 51 0.08 -8.82 19.51
C MET A 51 1.28 -7.92 19.76
N ALA A 52 1.21 -7.06 20.77
CA ALA A 52 2.33 -6.24 21.22
C ALA A 52 3.31 -7.06 22.06
N ILE A 53 4.60 -6.80 21.90
CA ILE A 53 5.71 -7.33 22.72
C ILE A 53 6.46 -6.12 23.27
N GLU A 54 5.82 -5.45 24.25
CA GLU A 54 6.22 -4.13 24.74
C GLU A 54 7.66 -4.09 25.26
N GLU A 55 8.11 -5.16 25.96
CA GLU A 55 9.46 -5.25 26.51
C GLU A 55 10.56 -5.26 25.44
N ALA A 56 10.22 -5.62 24.21
CA ALA A 56 11.14 -5.65 23.08
C ALA A 56 10.90 -4.51 22.07
N ASN A 57 9.96 -3.59 22.36
CA ASN A 57 9.47 -2.60 21.39
C ASN A 57 9.13 -3.28 20.06
N GLY A 58 8.32 -4.35 20.17
CA GLY A 58 7.95 -5.22 19.07
C GLY A 58 6.45 -5.46 18.95
N GLU A 59 6.03 -5.87 17.78
CA GLU A 59 4.66 -6.27 17.46
C GLU A 59 4.66 -7.46 16.51
N VAL A 60 3.57 -8.21 16.48
CA VAL A 60 3.34 -9.27 15.49
C VAL A 60 1.92 -9.15 14.96
N ASP A 61 1.79 -8.97 13.65
CA ASP A 61 0.50 -9.00 12.96
C ASP A 61 0.32 -10.31 12.19
N VAL A 62 -0.88 -10.90 12.33
CA VAL A 62 -1.33 -12.02 11.51
C VAL A 62 -2.50 -11.57 10.65
N LYS A 63 -2.34 -11.66 9.33
CA LYS A 63 -3.35 -11.29 8.35
C LYS A 63 -3.65 -12.47 7.42
N THR A 64 -4.92 -12.66 7.09
CA THR A 64 -5.36 -13.71 6.16
C THR A 64 -6.64 -13.28 5.45
N ALA A 65 -6.88 -13.85 4.28
CA ALA A 65 -8.15 -13.76 3.59
C ALA A 65 -8.35 -14.96 2.67
N HIS A 66 -9.62 -15.33 2.41
CA HIS A 66 -9.98 -16.24 1.34
C HIS A 66 -10.72 -15.51 0.25
N ILE A 67 -10.23 -15.62 -0.99
CA ILE A 67 -10.86 -15.07 -2.20
C ILE A 67 -11.61 -16.19 -2.89
N GLN A 68 -12.93 -16.03 -3.10
CA GLN A 68 -13.75 -17.05 -3.78
C GLN A 68 -13.20 -17.37 -5.17
N GLY A 69 -13.03 -18.66 -5.46
CA GLY A 69 -12.50 -19.15 -6.72
C GLY A 69 -10.98 -19.33 -6.77
N LEU A 70 -10.22 -18.80 -5.81
CA LEU A 70 -8.81 -19.14 -5.70
C LEU A 70 -8.63 -20.54 -5.07
N LYS A 71 -7.63 -21.27 -5.60
CA LYS A 71 -7.26 -22.62 -5.11
C LYS A 71 -6.53 -22.58 -3.78
N HIS A 72 -6.03 -21.42 -3.39
CA HIS A 72 -5.21 -21.25 -2.19
C HIS A 72 -5.64 -20.03 -1.39
N PHE A 73 -5.36 -20.04 -0.10
CA PHE A 73 -5.34 -18.87 0.75
C PHE A 73 -4.02 -18.82 1.53
N ALA A 74 -3.64 -17.64 1.99
CA ALA A 74 -2.42 -17.46 2.75
C ALA A 74 -2.69 -16.92 4.15
N ILE A 75 -1.86 -17.33 5.11
CA ILE A 75 -1.75 -16.72 6.42
C ILE A 75 -0.37 -16.06 6.48
N LYS A 76 -0.37 -14.73 6.57
CA LYS A 76 0.85 -13.94 6.74
C LYS A 76 1.10 -13.70 8.21
N ILE A 77 2.35 -13.86 8.63
CA ILE A 77 2.86 -13.49 9.95
C ILE A 77 3.94 -12.43 9.74
N SER A 78 3.74 -11.24 10.28
CA SER A 78 4.61 -10.07 10.11
C SER A 78 5.06 -9.55 11.47
N PRO A 79 6.20 -9.97 12.01
CA PRO A 79 6.80 -9.34 13.18
C PRO A 79 7.51 -8.03 12.80
N GLY A 80 7.31 -7.00 13.64
CA GLY A 80 8.05 -5.74 13.63
C GLY A 80 8.77 -5.54 14.97
N PHE A 81 10.10 -5.36 14.94
CA PHE A 81 10.91 -5.13 16.15
C PHE A 81 11.75 -3.88 15.95
N PHE A 82 11.30 -2.77 16.48
CA PHE A 82 11.80 -1.43 16.14
C PHE A 82 13.14 -1.08 16.76
N ASN A 83 13.63 -1.87 17.71
CA ASN A 83 14.99 -1.75 18.27
C ASN A 83 16.06 -2.55 17.50
N ASN A 84 15.66 -3.36 16.54
CA ASN A 84 16.56 -4.21 15.75
C ASN A 84 17.63 -3.45 14.96
N PRO A 85 17.37 -2.26 14.37
CA PRO A 85 18.40 -1.51 13.63
C PRO A 85 19.64 -1.18 14.48
N ALA A 86 19.48 -0.92 15.78
CA ALA A 86 20.60 -0.71 16.69
C ALA A 86 21.50 -1.95 16.87
N ARG A 87 21.00 -3.14 16.47
CA ARG A 87 21.71 -4.43 16.51
C ARG A 87 22.14 -4.90 15.12
N GLY A 88 21.97 -4.06 14.08
CA GLY A 88 22.26 -4.43 12.69
C GLY A 88 21.27 -5.43 12.08
N LEU A 89 20.08 -5.58 12.67
CA LEU A 89 19.01 -6.45 12.18
C LEU A 89 17.87 -5.64 11.54
N PRO A 90 17.10 -6.23 10.61
CA PRO A 90 15.93 -5.55 10.03
C PRO A 90 14.84 -5.31 11.09
N SER A 91 14.16 -4.17 11.01
CA SER A 91 13.01 -3.87 11.86
C SER A 91 11.80 -4.75 11.54
N LEU A 92 11.59 -5.03 10.27
CA LEU A 92 10.47 -5.82 9.77
C LEU A 92 10.97 -7.16 9.28
N ASN A 93 10.15 -8.19 9.46
CA ASN A 93 10.35 -9.54 8.96
C ASN A 93 8.99 -10.13 8.59
N GLY A 94 8.96 -11.34 8.07
CA GLY A 94 7.70 -12.00 7.79
C GLY A 94 7.87 -13.31 7.05
N LEU A 95 6.79 -14.06 7.05
CA LEU A 95 6.62 -15.26 6.24
C LEU A 95 5.14 -15.45 5.91
N MET A 96 4.85 -16.27 4.90
CA MET A 96 3.48 -16.66 4.57
C MET A 96 3.36 -18.16 4.48
N VAL A 97 2.32 -18.73 5.10
CA VAL A 97 1.95 -20.13 4.93
C VAL A 97 0.77 -20.20 3.96
N VAL A 98 0.93 -20.96 2.88
CA VAL A 98 -0.10 -21.13 1.85
C VAL A 98 -0.80 -22.47 2.03
N PHE A 99 -2.13 -22.43 2.05
CA PHE A 99 -3.00 -23.58 2.22
C PHE A 99 -3.87 -23.83 0.99
N SER A 100 -4.22 -25.07 0.76
CA SER A 100 -5.26 -25.42 -0.20
C SER A 100 -6.64 -24.97 0.31
N ALA A 101 -7.36 -24.19 -0.50
CA ALA A 101 -8.73 -23.77 -0.19
C ALA A 101 -9.75 -24.92 -0.31
N GLU A 102 -9.37 -26.05 -0.91
CA GLU A 102 -10.22 -27.22 -1.09
C GLU A 102 -10.06 -28.23 0.08
N THR A 103 -8.80 -28.46 0.50
CA THR A 103 -8.49 -29.55 1.45
C THR A 103 -7.99 -29.07 2.81
N GLY A 104 -7.63 -27.77 2.94
CA GLY A 104 -7.03 -27.21 4.14
C GLY A 104 -5.58 -27.67 4.39
N LEU A 105 -4.98 -28.45 3.50
CA LEU A 105 -3.59 -28.89 3.63
C LEU A 105 -2.62 -27.76 3.34
N ALA A 106 -1.56 -27.64 4.15
CA ALA A 106 -0.47 -26.73 3.90
C ALA A 106 0.28 -27.12 2.62
N LYS A 107 0.46 -26.18 1.69
CA LYS A 107 1.11 -26.37 0.40
C LYS A 107 2.53 -25.81 0.38
N ALA A 108 2.71 -24.61 0.94
CA ALA A 108 4.01 -23.97 0.94
C ALA A 108 4.22 -23.09 2.18
N LEU A 109 5.49 -23.00 2.58
CA LEU A 109 6.03 -21.96 3.44
C LEU A 109 6.86 -21.01 2.56
N LEU A 110 6.45 -19.76 2.47
CA LEU A 110 7.18 -18.68 1.81
C LEU A 110 7.97 -17.92 2.88
N ASP A 111 9.24 -18.31 3.07
CA ASP A 111 10.18 -17.70 4.02
C ASP A 111 10.89 -16.54 3.33
N ASP A 112 10.14 -15.44 3.17
CA ASP A 112 10.52 -14.30 2.33
C ASP A 112 11.11 -13.12 3.10
N GLY A 113 11.16 -13.20 4.43
CA GLY A 113 11.66 -12.10 5.26
C GLY A 113 10.85 -10.81 5.12
N GLY A 114 9.57 -10.88 4.70
CA GLY A 114 8.68 -9.74 4.49
C GLY A 114 8.72 -9.15 3.07
N TYR A 115 9.48 -9.74 2.14
CA TYR A 115 9.61 -9.25 0.76
C TYR A 115 8.27 -9.13 0.03
N LEU A 116 7.45 -10.19 0.05
CA LEU A 116 6.14 -10.17 -0.60
C LEU A 116 5.20 -9.11 0.02
N THR A 117 5.32 -8.89 1.33
CA THR A 117 4.59 -7.80 2.00
C THR A 117 5.03 -6.44 1.45
N ALA A 118 6.33 -6.21 1.30
CA ALA A 118 6.85 -4.95 0.75
C ALA A 118 6.38 -4.74 -0.71
N ILE A 119 6.46 -5.76 -1.55
CA ILE A 119 6.03 -5.72 -2.95
C ILE A 119 4.52 -5.47 -3.09
N ARG A 120 3.65 -6.24 -2.36
CA ARG A 120 2.19 -6.05 -2.47
C ARG A 120 1.75 -4.69 -1.94
N THR A 121 2.47 -4.14 -0.97
CA THR A 121 2.20 -2.80 -0.42
C THR A 121 2.50 -1.73 -1.47
N ALA A 122 3.62 -1.82 -2.16
CA ALA A 122 3.96 -0.91 -3.25
C ALA A 122 2.96 -0.99 -4.42
N LEU A 123 2.58 -2.20 -4.81
CA LEU A 123 1.58 -2.41 -5.85
C LEU A 123 0.20 -1.88 -5.48
N ALA A 124 -0.19 -1.96 -4.20
CA ALA A 124 -1.45 -1.39 -3.72
C ALA A 124 -1.48 0.13 -3.90
N GLY A 125 -0.39 0.83 -3.57
CA GLY A 125 -0.27 2.28 -3.82
C GLY A 125 -0.34 2.61 -5.31
N ALA A 126 0.30 1.81 -6.17
CA ALA A 126 0.21 2.00 -7.62
C ALA A 126 -1.23 1.80 -8.15
N VAL A 127 -1.97 0.80 -7.64
CA VAL A 127 -3.39 0.59 -8.00
C VAL A 127 -4.24 1.78 -7.56
N ALA A 128 -4.03 2.31 -6.34
CA ALA A 128 -4.75 3.49 -5.87
C ALA A 128 -4.41 4.73 -6.71
N ALA A 129 -3.13 4.98 -6.97
CA ALA A 129 -2.69 6.10 -7.80
C ALA A 129 -3.21 6.00 -9.25
N GLU A 130 -3.28 4.79 -9.84
CA GLU A 130 -3.86 4.59 -11.17
C GLU A 130 -5.33 5.00 -11.22
N ALA A 131 -6.10 4.66 -10.18
CA ALA A 131 -7.52 4.93 -10.10
C ALA A 131 -7.85 6.40 -9.76
N LEU A 132 -6.99 7.06 -8.98
CA LEU A 132 -7.33 8.32 -8.30
C LEU A 132 -6.49 9.52 -8.74
N SER A 133 -5.27 9.33 -9.26
CA SER A 133 -4.46 10.45 -9.78
C SER A 133 -4.81 10.80 -11.22
N ARG A 134 -4.48 12.03 -11.64
CA ARG A 134 -4.59 12.42 -13.05
C ARG A 134 -3.71 11.53 -13.93
N PRO A 135 -4.16 11.18 -15.16
CA PRO A 135 -3.37 10.35 -16.08
C PRO A 135 -2.04 10.98 -16.48
N ASP A 136 -1.96 12.31 -16.51
CA ASP A 136 -0.79 13.11 -16.88
C ASP A 136 0.13 13.45 -15.70
N SER A 137 -0.12 12.89 -14.50
CA SER A 137 0.71 13.09 -13.31
C SER A 137 2.15 12.64 -13.54
N LYS A 138 3.13 13.52 -13.26
CA LYS A 138 4.56 13.30 -13.53
C LYS A 138 5.48 13.66 -12.37
N ARG A 139 5.01 14.48 -11.43
CA ARG A 139 5.80 15.02 -10.31
C ARG A 139 5.36 14.39 -9.02
N VAL A 140 6.29 13.76 -8.33
CA VAL A 140 6.02 13.01 -7.09
C VAL A 140 6.68 13.70 -5.91
N ALA A 141 5.92 13.88 -4.83
CA ALA A 141 6.46 14.18 -3.52
C ALA A 141 6.49 12.92 -2.66
N LEU A 142 7.64 12.60 -2.09
CA LEU A 142 7.81 11.51 -1.14
C LEU A 142 8.02 12.08 0.26
N ILE A 143 7.12 11.76 1.18
CA ILE A 143 7.26 12.06 2.60
C ILE A 143 7.70 10.76 3.28
N GLY A 144 9.02 10.65 3.52
CA GLY A 144 9.72 9.46 3.95
C GLY A 144 10.82 9.04 2.98
N ALA A 145 11.91 8.49 3.50
CA ALA A 145 13.08 8.02 2.74
C ALA A 145 13.46 6.59 3.17
N GLY A 146 12.47 5.72 3.26
CA GLY A 146 12.62 4.31 3.62
C GLY A 146 12.47 3.39 2.42
N GLU A 147 12.49 2.08 2.69
CA GLU A 147 12.29 1.03 1.69
C GLU A 147 10.94 1.19 0.98
N GLN A 148 9.85 1.44 1.75
CA GLN A 148 8.53 1.64 1.15
C GLN A 148 8.47 2.86 0.24
N ALA A 149 9.07 4.00 0.60
CA ALA A 149 9.13 5.15 -0.28
C ALA A 149 9.78 4.83 -1.64
N SER A 150 10.85 4.02 -1.62
CA SER A 150 11.53 3.54 -2.83
C SER A 150 10.65 2.62 -3.68
N LEU A 151 10.03 1.61 -3.05
CA LEU A 151 9.19 0.64 -3.75
C LEU A 151 7.90 1.27 -4.29
N GLN A 152 7.30 2.21 -3.54
CA GLN A 152 6.14 2.98 -3.99
C GLN A 152 6.44 3.76 -5.27
N LEU A 153 7.58 4.45 -5.32
CA LEU A 153 8.01 5.17 -6.52
C LEU A 153 8.21 4.22 -7.71
N GLU A 154 8.83 3.08 -7.49
CA GLU A 154 9.04 2.08 -8.56
C GLU A 154 7.73 1.48 -9.06
N ALA A 155 6.82 1.13 -8.15
CA ALA A 155 5.51 0.61 -8.51
C ALA A 155 4.65 1.66 -9.24
N LEU A 156 4.71 2.92 -8.81
CA LEU A 156 4.01 4.04 -9.45
C LEU A 156 4.40 4.19 -10.92
N ARG A 157 5.66 3.94 -11.27
CA ARG A 157 6.15 3.99 -12.67
C ARG A 157 5.55 2.91 -13.59
N LEU A 158 4.86 1.91 -13.05
CA LEU A 158 4.08 0.96 -13.85
C LEU A 158 2.80 1.60 -14.42
N VAL A 159 2.32 2.70 -13.82
CA VAL A 159 1.03 3.30 -14.12
C VAL A 159 1.11 4.80 -14.48
N ARG A 160 2.24 5.47 -14.21
CA ARG A 160 2.47 6.89 -14.52
C ARG A 160 3.88 7.11 -15.06
N ASP A 161 4.01 8.06 -15.99
CA ASP A 161 5.29 8.47 -16.58
C ASP A 161 5.95 9.56 -15.71
N ILE A 162 6.60 9.13 -14.61
CA ILE A 162 7.18 10.02 -13.61
C ILE A 162 8.48 10.65 -14.15
N GLU A 163 8.58 11.97 -14.10
CA GLU A 163 9.73 12.75 -14.57
C GLU A 163 10.60 13.28 -13.43
N SER A 164 9.98 13.67 -12.30
CA SER A 164 10.71 14.24 -11.18
C SER A 164 10.13 13.81 -9.82
N VAL A 165 11.03 13.80 -8.82
CA VAL A 165 10.71 13.42 -7.45
C VAL A 165 11.29 14.44 -6.49
N ASP A 166 10.47 14.96 -5.61
CA ASP A 166 10.87 15.74 -4.47
C ASP A 166 10.71 14.88 -3.20
N VAL A 167 11.74 14.83 -2.34
CA VAL A 167 11.72 13.97 -1.14
C VAL A 167 11.96 14.79 0.12
N TRP A 168 11.19 14.49 1.15
CA TRP A 168 11.43 14.97 2.50
C TRP A 168 11.62 13.78 3.46
N ALA A 169 12.56 13.93 4.36
CA ALA A 169 12.77 13.00 5.47
C ALA A 169 13.11 13.78 6.74
N ARG A 170 12.65 13.29 7.90
CA ARG A 170 12.99 13.89 9.20
C ARG A 170 14.51 13.97 9.43
N ASP A 171 15.25 12.97 8.99
CA ASP A 171 16.72 12.97 8.91
C ASP A 171 17.14 13.48 7.54
N LYS A 172 17.68 14.70 7.50
CA LYS A 172 18.11 15.38 6.26
C LYS A 172 19.16 14.57 5.50
N GLU A 173 20.18 14.03 6.17
CA GLU A 173 21.23 13.26 5.52
C GLU A 173 20.69 11.99 4.87
N ARG A 174 19.69 11.36 5.53
CA ARG A 174 18.98 10.21 4.96
C ARG A 174 18.18 10.61 3.73
N GLY A 175 17.48 11.76 3.75
CA GLY A 175 16.78 12.30 2.59
C GLY A 175 17.71 12.58 1.42
N GLU A 176 18.85 13.20 1.66
CA GLU A 176 19.86 13.48 0.64
C GLU A 176 20.49 12.21 0.05
N ARG A 177 20.78 11.20 0.89
CA ARG A 177 21.28 9.89 0.42
C ARG A 177 20.23 9.22 -0.46
N PHE A 178 18.98 9.16 0.02
CA PHE A 178 17.86 8.59 -0.75
C PHE A 178 17.70 9.25 -2.11
N ALA A 179 17.78 10.59 -2.17
CA ALA A 179 17.68 11.32 -3.42
C ALA A 179 18.78 10.92 -4.41
N ARG A 180 20.05 10.93 -3.98
CA ARG A 180 21.19 10.52 -4.83
C ARG A 180 21.09 9.09 -5.32
N ASP A 181 20.77 8.14 -4.41
CA ASP A 181 20.69 6.72 -4.73
C ASP A 181 19.54 6.44 -5.71
N THR A 182 18.40 7.11 -5.50
CA THR A 182 17.22 6.99 -6.36
C THR A 182 17.46 7.60 -7.74
N GLU A 183 18.08 8.78 -7.81
CA GLU A 183 18.46 9.43 -9.08
C GLU A 183 19.40 8.52 -9.88
N GLN A 184 20.44 7.98 -9.24
CA GLN A 184 21.38 7.07 -9.91
C GLN A 184 20.71 5.78 -10.40
N ARG A 185 19.80 5.21 -9.62
CA ARG A 185 19.16 3.92 -9.89
C ARG A 185 18.05 4.01 -10.93
N LEU A 186 17.24 5.07 -10.89
CA LEU A 186 16.04 5.20 -11.73
C LEU A 186 16.20 6.17 -12.89
N GLY A 187 17.27 6.97 -12.92
CA GLY A 187 17.51 7.98 -13.95
C GLY A 187 16.50 9.14 -13.92
N LEU A 188 15.89 9.39 -12.76
CA LEU A 188 14.94 10.48 -12.54
C LEU A 188 15.66 11.67 -11.91
N THR A 189 15.11 12.88 -12.09
CA THR A 189 15.53 14.04 -11.29
C THR A 189 14.97 13.91 -9.87
N VAL A 190 15.83 13.78 -8.85
CA VAL A 190 15.41 13.64 -7.45
C VAL A 190 16.03 14.74 -6.60
N ARG A 191 15.21 15.49 -5.86
CA ARG A 191 15.65 16.59 -4.99
C ARG A 191 15.21 16.35 -3.55
N SER A 192 16.12 16.56 -2.60
CA SER A 192 15.79 16.55 -1.17
C SER A 192 15.43 17.95 -0.70
N HIS A 193 14.38 18.04 0.13
CA HIS A 193 13.87 19.29 0.69
C HIS A 193 13.91 19.26 2.22
N ASP A 194 14.11 20.42 2.83
CA ASP A 194 14.14 20.60 4.30
C ASP A 194 12.74 20.88 4.89
N SER A 195 11.75 21.17 4.05
CA SER A 195 10.40 21.57 4.45
C SER A 195 9.34 20.69 3.78
N LEU A 196 8.36 20.25 4.57
CA LEU A 196 7.17 19.54 4.08
C LEU A 196 6.38 20.37 3.07
N HIS A 197 6.19 21.67 3.34
CA HIS A 197 5.50 22.56 2.41
C HIS A 197 6.23 22.64 1.06
N ALA A 198 7.57 22.76 1.08
CA ALA A 198 8.33 22.86 -0.17
C ALA A 198 8.30 21.59 -1.01
N VAL A 199 8.27 20.40 -0.36
CA VAL A 199 8.20 19.12 -1.09
C VAL A 199 6.85 18.91 -1.76
N CYS A 200 5.76 19.42 -1.17
CA CYS A 200 4.39 19.22 -1.69
C CYS A 200 4.04 20.21 -2.81
N GLN A 201 4.66 21.40 -2.85
CA GLN A 201 4.21 22.59 -3.60
C GLN A 201 3.92 22.37 -5.09
N ASN A 202 4.62 21.46 -5.75
CA ASN A 202 4.47 21.20 -7.18
C ASN A 202 4.11 19.74 -7.49
N ALA A 203 3.70 18.99 -6.50
CA ALA A 203 3.41 17.58 -6.67
C ALA A 203 2.08 17.34 -7.40
N ASP A 204 2.08 16.38 -8.31
CA ASP A 204 0.86 15.79 -8.87
C ASP A 204 0.40 14.59 -8.01
N ILE A 205 1.37 13.92 -7.37
CA ILE A 205 1.14 12.80 -6.46
C ILE A 205 2.02 12.97 -5.23
N ILE A 206 1.44 12.85 -4.04
CA ILE A 206 2.14 12.84 -2.75
C ILE A 206 2.04 11.42 -2.18
N ILE A 207 3.15 10.84 -1.74
CA ILE A 207 3.17 9.55 -1.07
C ILE A 207 3.75 9.75 0.33
N THR A 208 3.00 9.40 1.37
CA THR A 208 3.51 9.34 2.73
C THR A 208 3.83 7.90 3.11
N ALA A 209 5.05 7.67 3.59
CA ALA A 209 5.55 6.34 3.97
C ALA A 209 6.49 6.46 5.17
N THR A 210 5.96 6.93 6.30
CA THR A 210 6.70 7.20 7.53
C THR A 210 6.11 6.42 8.72
N PRO A 211 6.91 6.12 9.75
CA PRO A 211 6.40 5.60 10.99
C PRO A 211 5.97 6.72 11.96
N SER A 212 5.41 7.83 11.46
CA SER A 212 5.05 8.96 12.30
C SER A 212 3.88 8.64 13.22
N HIS A 213 3.96 9.11 14.46
CA HIS A 213 2.87 9.07 15.44
C HIS A 213 2.09 10.40 15.49
N THR A 214 2.57 11.40 14.77
CA THR A 214 1.94 12.72 14.66
C THR A 214 1.76 13.06 13.20
N PRO A 215 0.65 13.71 12.84
CA PRO A 215 0.41 14.15 11.47
C PRO A 215 1.56 14.99 10.92
N LEU A 216 1.81 14.85 9.65
CA LEU A 216 2.86 15.53 8.89
C LEU A 216 2.28 16.39 7.78
N LEU A 217 1.19 15.96 7.15
CA LEU A 217 0.58 16.61 5.99
C LEU A 217 -0.70 17.31 6.42
N GLU A 218 -0.80 18.61 6.13
CA GLU A 218 -1.95 19.48 6.34
C GLU A 218 -2.62 19.79 4.99
N TYR A 219 -3.94 20.02 4.99
CA TYR A 219 -4.66 20.35 3.75
C TYR A 219 -4.10 21.59 3.03
N SER A 220 -3.65 22.57 3.78
CA SER A 220 -3.03 23.81 3.25
C SER A 220 -1.74 23.58 2.44
N MET A 221 -1.12 22.40 2.56
CA MET A 221 0.07 22.02 1.80
C MET A 221 -0.27 21.37 0.44
N LEU A 222 -1.54 21.03 0.20
CA LEU A 222 -1.97 20.26 -0.96
C LEU A 222 -2.20 21.16 -2.18
N PRO A 223 -1.49 20.94 -3.30
CA PRO A 223 -1.83 21.60 -4.56
C PRO A 223 -3.20 21.15 -5.09
N GLU A 224 -3.87 22.02 -5.83
CA GLU A 224 -5.06 21.65 -6.59
C GLU A 224 -4.76 20.46 -7.52
N GLY A 225 -5.68 19.51 -7.60
CA GLY A 225 -5.59 18.34 -8.48
C GLY A 225 -4.65 17.25 -8.00
N VAL A 226 -4.05 17.37 -6.81
CA VAL A 226 -3.11 16.39 -6.28
C VAL A 226 -3.83 15.08 -5.87
N HIS A 227 -3.10 13.98 -5.99
CA HIS A 227 -3.45 12.71 -5.36
C HIS A 227 -2.51 12.41 -4.20
N VAL A 228 -3.05 12.06 -3.03
CA VAL A 228 -2.27 11.62 -1.86
C VAL A 228 -2.46 10.12 -1.65
N THR A 229 -1.35 9.38 -1.53
CA THR A 229 -1.34 7.98 -1.08
C THR A 229 -0.69 7.90 0.30
N ALA A 230 -1.48 7.68 1.35
CA ALA A 230 -1.01 7.49 2.71
C ALA A 230 -0.79 6.00 3.00
N MET A 231 0.45 5.63 3.35
CA MET A 231 0.89 4.24 3.51
C MET A 231 1.45 3.94 4.89
N GLY A 232 1.74 4.96 5.71
CA GLY A 232 2.46 4.78 6.96
C GLY A 232 1.58 4.52 8.16
N SER A 233 0.29 4.86 8.09
CA SER A 233 -0.68 4.62 9.15
C SER A 233 -1.27 3.22 9.03
N ASP A 234 -0.61 2.22 9.60
CA ASP A 234 -0.99 0.80 9.57
C ASP A 234 -1.13 0.17 10.96
N SER A 235 -1.05 1.00 12.01
CA SER A 235 -1.23 0.62 13.42
C SER A 235 -1.93 1.72 14.23
N PRO A 236 -2.49 1.41 15.41
CA PRO A 236 -3.27 2.39 16.20
C PRO A 236 -2.49 3.67 16.58
N GLU A 237 -1.16 3.59 16.74
CA GLU A 237 -0.33 4.69 17.21
C GLU A 237 0.19 5.59 16.06
N LYS A 238 0.19 5.10 14.82
CA LYS A 238 0.77 5.84 13.68
C LYS A 238 -0.26 6.76 13.02
N ARG A 239 0.21 7.92 12.58
CA ARG A 239 -0.60 8.91 11.89
C ARG A 239 0.26 9.81 11.01
N GLU A 240 -0.15 10.07 9.77
CA GLU A 240 0.58 10.91 8.83
C GLU A 240 -0.20 12.15 8.38
N LEU A 241 -1.55 12.09 8.40
CA LEU A 241 -2.42 13.14 7.88
C LEU A 241 -3.12 13.90 9.02
N GLU A 242 -3.23 15.23 8.90
CA GLU A 242 -4.13 16.02 9.72
C GLU A 242 -5.59 15.76 9.33
N ALA A 243 -6.51 16.02 10.27
CA ALA A 243 -7.93 15.74 10.06
C ALA A 243 -8.52 16.51 8.86
N ASP A 244 -8.05 17.75 8.63
CA ASP A 244 -8.49 18.59 7.52
C ASP A 244 -8.17 17.98 6.14
N VAL A 245 -7.10 17.19 6.02
CA VAL A 245 -6.80 16.44 4.78
C VAL A 245 -7.91 15.46 4.44
N LEU A 246 -8.52 14.83 5.44
CA LEU A 246 -9.59 13.85 5.25
C LEU A 246 -10.96 14.50 5.03
N THR A 247 -11.23 15.62 5.73
CA THR A 247 -12.54 16.27 5.71
C THR A 247 -12.72 17.24 4.54
N ASP A 248 -11.63 17.84 4.07
CA ASP A 248 -11.68 18.91 3.08
C ASP A 248 -11.25 18.44 1.67
N CYS A 249 -10.71 17.22 1.53
CA CYS A 249 -10.47 16.63 0.21
C CYS A 249 -11.78 16.31 -0.51
N ASP A 250 -11.75 16.29 -1.85
CA ASP A 250 -12.93 15.94 -2.64
C ASP A 250 -13.31 14.46 -2.53
N TYR A 251 -12.31 13.58 -2.41
CA TYR A 251 -12.53 12.14 -2.25
C TYR A 251 -11.53 11.50 -1.30
N PHE A 252 -12.05 10.98 -0.19
CA PHE A 252 -11.28 10.12 0.72
C PHE A 252 -11.61 8.65 0.45
N VAL A 253 -10.58 7.87 0.10
CA VAL A 253 -10.70 6.46 -0.32
C VAL A 253 -9.81 5.60 0.57
N CYS A 254 -10.34 4.54 1.18
CA CYS A 254 -9.54 3.59 1.95
C CYS A 254 -9.53 2.20 1.32
N ASP A 255 -8.61 1.34 1.73
CA ASP A 255 -8.62 -0.08 1.32
C ASP A 255 -9.69 -0.89 2.08
N SER A 256 -9.96 -0.54 3.34
CA SER A 256 -11.03 -1.08 4.17
C SER A 256 -11.45 -0.05 5.22
N ARG A 257 -12.70 0.38 5.20
CA ARG A 257 -13.21 1.36 6.16
C ARG A 257 -13.05 0.87 7.60
N ALA A 258 -13.47 -0.35 7.89
CA ALA A 258 -13.39 -0.92 9.23
C ALA A 258 -11.93 -1.01 9.75
N GLN A 259 -10.96 -1.20 8.84
CA GLN A 259 -9.54 -1.27 9.20
C GLN A 259 -8.94 0.13 9.35
N SER A 260 -9.32 1.09 8.49
CA SER A 260 -8.89 2.49 8.58
C SER A 260 -9.39 3.18 9.85
N GLU A 261 -10.60 2.87 10.33
CA GLU A 261 -11.15 3.36 11.59
C GLU A 261 -10.35 2.90 12.84
N ILE A 262 -9.55 1.82 12.73
CA ILE A 262 -8.76 1.27 13.83
C ILE A 262 -7.26 1.58 13.66
N ASN A 263 -6.72 1.37 12.46
CA ASN A 263 -5.30 1.40 12.17
C ASN A 263 -4.89 2.51 11.20
N GLY A 264 -5.82 2.96 10.32
CA GLY A 264 -5.58 3.97 9.29
C GLY A 264 -5.80 5.40 9.77
N GLU A 265 -5.93 6.31 8.83
CA GLU A 265 -6.05 7.73 9.12
C GLU A 265 -7.42 8.12 9.70
N LEU A 266 -8.51 7.36 9.42
CA LEU A 266 -9.86 7.63 9.93
C LEU A 266 -9.94 7.64 11.46
N LYS A 267 -9.10 6.87 12.17
CA LYS A 267 -9.05 6.87 13.64
C LYS A 267 -8.72 8.24 14.25
N GLY A 268 -8.15 9.13 13.45
CA GLY A 268 -7.76 10.48 13.86
C GLY A 268 -8.89 11.50 13.84
N LEU A 269 -10.07 11.15 13.32
CA LEU A 269 -11.24 12.01 13.27
C LEU A 269 -12.05 11.94 14.59
N ASP A 270 -12.56 13.07 15.03
CA ASP A 270 -13.59 13.09 16.07
C ASP A 270 -14.96 12.66 15.50
N GLU A 271 -15.98 12.55 16.38
CA GLU A 271 -17.31 12.06 15.98
C GLU A 271 -18.00 12.94 14.92
N ASP A 272 -17.80 14.25 14.94
CA ASP A 272 -18.45 15.18 14.01
C ASP A 272 -17.71 15.20 12.68
N GLN A 273 -16.38 15.16 12.69
CA GLN A 273 -15.53 15.00 11.51
C GLN A 273 -15.79 13.66 10.81
N ALA A 274 -15.88 12.56 11.58
CA ALA A 274 -16.16 11.22 11.02
C ALA A 274 -17.55 11.12 10.37
N LYS A 275 -18.55 11.89 10.87
CA LYS A 275 -19.86 11.97 10.22
C LYS A 275 -19.86 12.83 8.95
N ALA A 276 -19.01 13.85 8.90
CA ALA A 276 -18.88 14.75 7.74
C ALA A 276 -18.04 14.15 6.62
N CYS A 277 -17.07 13.29 6.95
CA CYS A 277 -16.17 12.67 5.97
C CYS A 277 -16.90 11.58 5.17
N GLU A 278 -17.02 11.79 3.85
CA GLU A 278 -17.55 10.77 2.93
C GLU A 278 -16.42 9.77 2.58
N VAL A 279 -16.59 8.53 3.01
CA VAL A 279 -15.56 7.48 2.89
C VAL A 279 -15.92 6.50 1.78
N TYR A 280 -15.04 6.38 0.79
CA TYR A 280 -15.12 5.38 -0.28
C TYR A 280 -14.18 4.22 0.00
N GLU A 281 -14.49 3.03 -0.53
CA GLU A 281 -13.57 1.89 -0.50
C GLU A 281 -13.03 1.62 -1.91
N LEU A 282 -11.70 1.53 -2.04
CA LEU A 282 -11.00 1.35 -3.32
C LEU A 282 -11.52 0.13 -4.08
N GLY A 283 -11.74 -0.98 -3.37
CA GLY A 283 -12.26 -2.20 -3.98
C GLY A 283 -13.63 -2.01 -4.64
N LYS A 284 -14.52 -1.23 -4.03
CA LYS A 284 -15.86 -0.93 -4.59
C LYS A 284 -15.75 -0.04 -5.81
N LEU A 285 -14.92 1.01 -5.75
CA LEU A 285 -14.70 1.89 -6.90
C LEU A 285 -14.19 1.12 -8.12
N LEU A 286 -13.23 0.23 -7.91
CA LEU A 286 -12.66 -0.61 -8.97
C LEU A 286 -13.65 -1.63 -9.51
N ALA A 287 -14.46 -2.26 -8.63
CA ALA A 287 -15.47 -3.25 -9.02
C ALA A 287 -16.58 -2.63 -9.85
N ASP A 288 -16.97 -1.39 -9.56
CA ASP A 288 -18.00 -0.63 -10.27
C ASP A 288 -17.44 0.00 -11.58
N GLY A 289 -16.14 -0.10 -11.84
CA GLY A 289 -15.47 0.58 -12.95
C GLY A 289 -15.55 2.11 -12.85
N ARG A 290 -15.78 2.64 -11.65
CA ARG A 290 -15.97 4.06 -11.40
C ARG A 290 -14.63 4.79 -11.35
N ARG A 291 -14.48 5.79 -12.21
CA ARG A 291 -13.34 6.70 -12.20
C ARG A 291 -13.83 8.06 -11.66
N LEU A 292 -13.30 8.44 -10.50
CA LEU A 292 -13.76 9.67 -9.81
C LEU A 292 -13.40 10.94 -10.60
N ARG A 293 -12.39 10.88 -11.45
CA ARG A 293 -11.94 12.01 -12.29
C ARG A 293 -12.56 12.06 -13.69
N ASP A 294 -13.39 11.08 -14.10
CA ASP A 294 -14.02 11.11 -15.43
C ASP A 294 -15.24 12.06 -15.49
N GLY A 295 -15.61 12.70 -14.36
CA GLY A 295 -16.79 13.55 -14.28
C GLY A 295 -18.10 12.77 -14.51
N ASP A 296 -19.25 13.41 -14.28
CA ASP A 296 -20.52 12.84 -14.71
C ASP A 296 -20.62 12.99 -16.24
N GLN A 297 -20.46 11.88 -16.99
CA GLN A 297 -20.47 11.88 -18.48
C GLN A 297 -21.69 12.54 -19.12
N ASN A 298 -22.68 12.96 -18.31
CA ASN A 298 -23.86 13.71 -18.72
C ASN A 298 -23.71 15.24 -18.67
N SER A 299 -22.60 15.80 -18.21
CA SER A 299 -22.46 17.24 -17.91
C SER A 299 -21.67 18.09 -18.92
N GLY A 300 -21.27 17.58 -20.08
CA GLY A 300 -20.69 18.36 -21.18
C GLY A 300 -19.26 18.91 -20.93
N GLU A 301 -18.72 19.71 -21.85
CA GLU A 301 -17.34 20.23 -21.86
C GLU A 301 -16.86 20.98 -20.58
N GLN A 302 -17.79 21.41 -19.70
CA GLN A 302 -17.44 22.04 -18.41
C GLN A 302 -17.00 21.05 -17.33
N ALA A 303 -17.24 19.74 -17.51
CA ALA A 303 -16.89 18.69 -16.57
C ALA A 303 -15.39 18.33 -16.60
N GLU A 304 -14.72 18.42 -17.76
CA GLU A 304 -13.30 18.07 -17.89
C GLU A 304 -12.39 19.00 -17.06
N THR A 305 -12.64 20.30 -17.08
CA THR A 305 -11.82 21.27 -16.31
C THR A 305 -12.05 21.21 -14.80
N ALA A 306 -13.24 20.77 -14.35
CA ALA A 306 -13.56 20.66 -12.92
C ALA A 306 -12.89 19.43 -12.27
N THR A 307 -12.56 18.40 -13.05
CA THR A 307 -11.93 17.16 -12.51
C THR A 307 -10.43 17.26 -12.31
N ASP A 308 -9.75 18.20 -12.98
CA ASP A 308 -8.31 18.41 -12.88
C ASP A 308 -7.89 19.03 -11.56
N THR A 309 -8.78 19.75 -10.87
CA THR A 309 -8.53 20.38 -9.58
C THR A 309 -8.85 19.50 -8.37
N LEU A 310 -9.50 18.33 -8.57
CA LEU A 310 -9.92 17.46 -7.49
C LEU A 310 -8.73 16.94 -6.66
N ILE A 311 -8.82 17.10 -5.35
CA ILE A 311 -7.89 16.51 -4.38
C ILE A 311 -8.42 15.16 -3.94
N THR A 312 -7.64 14.11 -4.18
CA THR A 312 -8.00 12.73 -3.81
C THR A 312 -7.00 12.16 -2.82
N VAL A 313 -7.49 11.46 -1.81
CA VAL A 313 -6.67 10.85 -0.76
C VAL A 313 -6.96 9.35 -0.70
N ALA A 314 -5.92 8.52 -0.73
CA ALA A 314 -6.00 7.09 -0.49
C ALA A 314 -5.31 6.75 0.82
N ASP A 315 -6.04 6.10 1.76
CA ASP A 315 -5.52 5.55 3.01
C ASP A 315 -5.44 4.03 2.90
N LEU A 316 -4.22 3.48 2.92
CA LEU A 316 -3.96 2.07 2.65
C LEU A 316 -3.27 1.40 3.84
N THR A 317 -4.05 0.72 4.65
CA THR A 317 -3.62 0.03 5.88
C THR A 317 -3.08 -1.37 5.61
N GLY A 318 -3.30 -1.90 4.41
CA GLY A 318 -2.85 -3.24 4.00
C GLY A 318 -3.75 -4.38 4.48
N THR A 319 -4.45 -4.99 3.56
CA THR A 319 -5.47 -6.01 3.81
C THR A 319 -4.97 -7.43 3.52
N GLY A 320 -5.53 -8.43 4.20
CA GLY A 320 -5.17 -9.85 4.01
C GLY A 320 -5.45 -10.38 2.59
N VAL A 321 -6.38 -9.73 1.86
CA VAL A 321 -6.68 -10.11 0.47
C VAL A 321 -5.46 -9.93 -0.45
N GLN A 322 -4.67 -8.86 -0.24
CA GLN A 322 -3.45 -8.61 -1.00
C GLN A 322 -2.37 -9.67 -0.69
N ASP A 323 -2.27 -10.08 0.57
CA ASP A 323 -1.31 -11.09 1.02
C ASP A 323 -1.63 -12.46 0.39
N THR A 324 -2.90 -12.86 0.36
CA THR A 324 -3.35 -14.10 -0.32
C THR A 324 -3.11 -14.04 -1.83
N ALA A 325 -3.39 -12.91 -2.46
CA ALA A 325 -3.23 -12.74 -3.90
C ALA A 325 -1.76 -12.86 -4.34
N ILE A 326 -0.86 -12.14 -3.65
CA ILE A 326 0.58 -12.16 -3.99
C ILE A 326 1.22 -13.52 -3.67
N ALA A 327 0.82 -14.18 -2.57
CA ALA A 327 1.30 -15.51 -2.21
C ALA A 327 0.84 -16.56 -3.23
N SER A 328 -0.39 -16.46 -3.73
CA SER A 328 -0.92 -17.35 -4.78
C SER A 328 -0.16 -17.16 -6.11
N LEU A 329 0.15 -15.92 -6.48
CA LEU A 329 0.99 -15.61 -7.64
C LEU A 329 2.40 -16.20 -7.49
N ALA A 330 3.02 -16.01 -6.32
CA ALA A 330 4.35 -16.54 -6.02
C ALA A 330 4.38 -18.06 -6.19
N LEU A 331 3.42 -18.76 -5.56
CA LEU A 331 3.33 -20.21 -5.65
C LEU A 331 3.12 -20.69 -7.09
N ALA A 332 2.25 -20.02 -7.85
CA ALA A 332 2.00 -20.37 -9.26
C ALA A 332 3.25 -20.20 -10.13
N ARG A 333 4.05 -19.16 -9.93
CA ARG A 333 5.30 -18.92 -10.66
C ARG A 333 6.43 -19.88 -10.24
N LEU A 334 6.52 -20.20 -8.95
CA LEU A 334 7.48 -21.18 -8.43
C LEU A 334 7.23 -22.59 -8.96
N ALA A 335 5.96 -22.97 -9.13
CA ALA A 335 5.58 -24.29 -9.65
C ALA A 335 5.89 -24.47 -11.16
N GLN A 336 6.24 -23.41 -11.89
CA GLN A 336 6.60 -23.43 -13.31
C GLN A 336 8.11 -23.59 -13.55
N ARG A 337 8.90 -23.61 -12.49
CA ARG A 337 10.36 -23.80 -12.52
C ARG A 337 10.75 -25.23 -12.17
#